data_e52a00a264f5be5545b1324711092de9
#
_entry.id   e52a00a264f5be5545b1324711092de9
#
_cell.length_a   1.000
_cell.length_b   1.000
_cell.length_c   1.000
_cell.angle_alpha   90.00
_cell.angle_beta   90.00
_cell.angle_gamma   90.00
#
_symmetry.space_group_name_H-M   'P 1'
#
loop_
_entity.id
_entity.type
_entity.pdbx_description
1 polymer ?
#
loop_
_entity_poly.entity_id
_entity_poly.type
_entity_poly.pdbx_seq_one_letter_code
_entity_poly.pdbx_strand_id
1 'polypeptide(L)'
;MTETGPAHTLPQLNALHEATALLTSEGAPFEVVQEDVRGETMGVLRNRARSLREILVNSFEFGDRESMIFSDGRRVTFAGFEKDVASVAAWLQREHGIGHGDRVALCGANSYGWIVSFWACLSMGAITVAMNGWWTESEMQHAIDLTEPKLLLFDAKRAERLSNDVSTPRFDLDEDLETMLSYAPDASIPANHINEDDAAILIFTSGTTGRPKAAVLSHRSVVHYTTLQNFLGARGMVMAGRGPSEGPPPIRLVVFPLFHVSGLGATVNGLHTGSTGAWFLTRFEADDVIDFIIDNKVNIIGGTGTHILRLLDSPRCAEIPPQQVMSVGMGGSATTPEIMRRLANRFPHLDHTMSTGYGSTETGSLVSFAPNWMLEASPECIGPAIPTCEVKITDDEGNELPEGGEGNICVRSPLLMNEYWRHPAANAEAFFPGRWFNTGDFGRIEGGCIYIASRKRDLIIRGGENIYPFEIENCIEEMAGVIETAVIGVDHDILGQEVKAIIVIAPDTNITDLDVHEHCKKSLSAYKIPAYVELRTERLPRNPSGKILKHVLADGSEAGFVEE
;
A
#
# COMPACT_ATOMS: atom_id res chain seq x y z
N MET A 1 7.27 -31.59 7.28
CA MET A 1 8.05 -31.72 6.04
C MET A 1 7.41 -30.73 5.09
N THR A 2 8.06 -29.60 4.89
CA THR A 2 7.65 -28.62 3.85
C THR A 2 7.85 -29.30 2.50
N GLU A 3 6.79 -29.38 1.68
CA GLU A 3 6.90 -29.82 0.30
C GLU A 3 7.82 -28.82 -0.41
N THR A 4 9.03 -29.26 -0.74
CA THR A 4 10.01 -28.45 -1.46
C THR A 4 9.75 -28.56 -2.95
N GLY A 5 9.18 -27.52 -3.53
CA GLY A 5 8.95 -27.39 -4.97
C GLY A 5 8.56 -25.94 -5.31
N PRO A 6 8.63 -25.53 -6.59
CA PRO A 6 8.19 -24.21 -6.98
C PRO A 6 6.74 -23.94 -6.55
N ALA A 7 6.43 -22.71 -6.11
CA ALA A 7 5.12 -22.36 -5.55
C ALA A 7 3.92 -22.73 -6.46
N HIS A 8 4.10 -22.66 -7.79
CA HIS A 8 3.07 -23.01 -8.77
C HIS A 8 2.78 -24.52 -8.88
N THR A 9 3.61 -25.40 -8.27
CA THR A 9 3.40 -26.86 -8.27
C THR A 9 2.71 -27.36 -7.01
N LEU A 10 2.45 -26.49 -6.03
CA LEU A 10 1.88 -26.89 -4.74
C LEU A 10 0.39 -27.20 -4.86
N PRO A 11 -0.11 -28.29 -4.22
CA PRO A 11 -1.52 -28.68 -4.27
C PRO A 11 -2.49 -27.58 -3.79
N GLN A 12 -2.06 -26.73 -2.87
CA GLN A 12 -2.84 -25.62 -2.32
C GLN A 12 -3.22 -24.59 -3.39
N LEU A 13 -2.46 -24.47 -4.49
CA LEU A 13 -2.79 -23.57 -5.60
C LEU A 13 -4.11 -23.97 -6.28
N ASN A 14 -4.38 -25.26 -6.43
CA ASN A 14 -5.66 -25.73 -6.98
C ASN A 14 -6.83 -25.31 -6.06
N ALA A 15 -6.71 -25.49 -4.75
CA ALA A 15 -7.73 -25.07 -3.80
C ALA A 15 -7.95 -23.54 -3.84
N LEU A 16 -6.89 -22.76 -4.04
CA LEU A 16 -6.98 -21.30 -4.21
C LEU A 16 -7.72 -20.92 -5.49
N HIS A 17 -7.46 -21.61 -6.60
CA HIS A 17 -8.16 -21.41 -7.87
C HIS A 17 -9.64 -21.82 -7.76
N GLU A 18 -9.95 -22.96 -7.13
CA GLU A 18 -11.32 -23.41 -6.90
C GLU A 18 -12.10 -22.41 -6.03
N ALA A 19 -11.53 -21.94 -4.92
CA ALA A 19 -12.14 -20.93 -4.07
C ALA A 19 -12.34 -19.59 -4.81
N THR A 20 -11.38 -19.21 -5.67
CA THR A 20 -11.51 -18.02 -6.52
C THR A 20 -12.67 -18.18 -7.51
N ALA A 21 -12.72 -19.31 -8.24
CA ALA A 21 -13.78 -19.58 -9.20
C ALA A 21 -15.17 -19.63 -8.55
N LEU A 22 -15.28 -20.25 -7.36
CA LEU A 22 -16.53 -20.30 -6.60
C LEU A 22 -17.06 -18.90 -6.26
N LEU A 23 -16.17 -18.00 -5.85
CA LEU A 23 -16.54 -16.65 -5.40
C LEU A 23 -16.78 -15.66 -6.55
N THR A 24 -16.24 -15.94 -7.76
CA THR A 24 -16.30 -15.03 -8.91
C THR A 24 -17.19 -15.51 -10.06
N SER A 25 -17.78 -16.71 -9.94
CA SER A 25 -18.72 -17.26 -10.93
C SER A 25 -20.02 -16.46 -11.02
N GLU A 26 -20.83 -16.75 -12.03
CA GLU A 26 -22.15 -16.13 -12.24
C GLU A 26 -23.05 -16.31 -11.00
N GLY A 27 -23.63 -15.19 -10.52
CA GLY A 27 -24.45 -15.17 -9.31
C GLY A 27 -23.69 -15.18 -7.99
N ALA A 28 -22.36 -15.30 -8.00
CA ALA A 28 -21.54 -15.26 -6.80
C ALA A 28 -21.35 -13.81 -6.26
N PRO A 29 -21.02 -13.64 -4.98
CA PRO A 29 -20.87 -12.29 -4.37
C PRO A 29 -19.88 -11.38 -5.09
N PHE A 30 -18.83 -11.95 -5.68
CA PHE A 30 -17.77 -11.23 -6.38
C PHE A 30 -17.74 -11.58 -7.88
N GLU A 31 -18.92 -11.82 -8.47
CA GLU A 31 -19.06 -12.17 -9.88
C GLU A 31 -18.29 -11.18 -10.77
N VAL A 32 -17.47 -11.72 -11.69
CA VAL A 32 -16.73 -10.93 -12.67
C VAL A 32 -17.50 -10.91 -13.98
N VAL A 33 -17.72 -9.69 -14.49
CA VAL A 33 -18.36 -9.45 -15.80
C VAL A 33 -17.49 -8.56 -16.66
N GLN A 34 -17.73 -8.58 -17.98
CA GLN A 34 -17.02 -7.72 -18.92
C GLN A 34 -17.78 -6.40 -19.10
N GLU A 35 -17.07 -5.27 -18.89
CA GLU A 35 -17.61 -3.92 -19.14
C GLU A 35 -16.58 -3.09 -19.92
N ASP A 36 -17.04 -2.03 -20.58
CA ASP A 36 -16.14 -1.00 -21.10
C ASP A 36 -15.57 -0.19 -19.95
N VAL A 37 -14.25 -0.14 -19.86
CA VAL A 37 -13.51 0.66 -18.90
C VAL A 37 -12.55 1.57 -19.67
N ARG A 38 -12.97 2.82 -19.88
CA ARG A 38 -12.16 3.84 -20.54
C ARG A 38 -11.74 3.43 -21.96
N GLY A 39 -12.65 2.82 -22.71
CA GLY A 39 -12.49 2.42 -24.10
C GLY A 39 -11.90 1.02 -24.30
N GLU A 40 -11.65 0.28 -23.20
CA GLU A 40 -11.15 -1.09 -23.26
C GLU A 40 -12.11 -2.05 -22.53
N THR A 41 -12.36 -3.22 -23.12
CA THR A 41 -13.16 -4.25 -22.45
C THR A 41 -12.34 -4.94 -21.38
N MET A 42 -12.80 -4.90 -20.13
CA MET A 42 -12.10 -5.47 -18.95
C MET A 42 -13.07 -6.22 -18.04
N GLY A 43 -12.54 -7.19 -17.29
CA GLY A 43 -13.24 -7.81 -16.18
C GLY A 43 -13.46 -6.81 -15.04
N VAL A 44 -14.70 -6.71 -14.56
CA VAL A 44 -15.06 -5.88 -13.39
C VAL A 44 -15.94 -6.68 -12.44
N LEU A 45 -15.94 -6.32 -11.16
CA LEU A 45 -16.85 -6.91 -10.20
C LEU A 45 -18.27 -6.37 -10.44
N ARG A 46 -19.24 -7.28 -10.68
CA ARG A 46 -20.64 -6.90 -10.91
C ARG A 46 -21.25 -6.18 -9.71
N ASN A 47 -21.07 -6.76 -8.54
CA ASN A 47 -21.66 -6.31 -7.28
C ASN A 47 -20.71 -5.35 -6.57
N ARG A 48 -20.63 -4.10 -7.07
CA ARG A 48 -19.80 -3.05 -6.49
C ARG A 48 -20.58 -1.75 -6.34
N ALA A 49 -20.19 -0.92 -5.40
CA ALA A 49 -20.61 0.48 -5.38
C ALA A 49 -20.12 1.19 -6.65
N ARG A 50 -20.87 2.16 -7.15
CA ARG A 50 -20.51 2.90 -8.37
C ARG A 50 -19.68 4.16 -8.09
N SER A 51 -19.54 4.53 -6.82
CA SER A 51 -18.66 5.62 -6.39
C SER A 51 -18.30 5.48 -4.92
N LEU A 52 -17.26 6.21 -4.49
CA LEU A 52 -16.92 6.31 -3.07
C LEU A 52 -18.04 7.00 -2.27
N ARG A 53 -18.78 7.93 -2.90
CA ARG A 53 -19.98 8.51 -2.30
C ARG A 53 -21.04 7.43 -1.97
N GLU A 54 -21.22 6.45 -2.84
CA GLU A 54 -22.17 5.35 -2.58
C GLU A 54 -21.70 4.49 -1.40
N ILE A 55 -20.40 4.20 -1.28
CA ILE A 55 -19.85 3.52 -0.09
C ILE A 55 -20.14 4.31 1.18
N LEU A 56 -19.92 5.63 1.15
CA LEU A 56 -20.22 6.52 2.28
C LEU A 56 -21.69 6.45 2.67
N VAL A 57 -22.59 6.62 1.70
CA VAL A 57 -24.04 6.62 1.96
C VAL A 57 -24.53 5.26 2.48
N ASN A 58 -24.05 4.16 1.89
CA ASN A 58 -24.40 2.82 2.34
C ASN A 58 -23.90 2.53 3.77
N SER A 59 -22.81 3.18 4.19
CA SER A 59 -22.27 2.98 5.56
C SER A 59 -23.19 3.54 6.67
N PHE A 60 -24.13 4.42 6.34
CA PHE A 60 -25.03 5.01 7.31
C PHE A 60 -26.03 4.00 7.91
N GLU A 61 -26.27 2.87 7.22
CA GLU A 61 -27.07 1.77 7.77
C GLU A 61 -26.45 1.16 9.03
N PHE A 62 -25.16 1.38 9.27
CA PHE A 62 -24.47 0.90 10.48
C PHE A 62 -24.79 1.73 11.72
N GLY A 63 -25.41 2.90 11.58
CA GLY A 63 -26.00 3.70 12.66
C GLY A 63 -25.02 4.10 13.77
N ASP A 64 -25.41 3.79 15.00
CA ASP A 64 -24.63 4.18 16.20
C ASP A 64 -23.43 3.28 16.51
N ARG A 65 -23.09 2.33 15.64
CA ARG A 65 -21.85 1.54 15.80
C ARG A 65 -20.63 2.45 15.66
N GLU A 66 -19.57 2.13 16.41
CA GLU A 66 -18.29 2.85 16.28
C GLU A 66 -17.66 2.58 14.91
N SER A 67 -17.39 3.65 14.17
CA SER A 67 -16.66 3.62 12.91
C SER A 67 -15.16 3.87 13.12
N MET A 68 -14.81 4.74 14.08
CA MET A 68 -13.42 5.13 14.34
C MET A 68 -13.16 5.33 15.83
N ILE A 69 -11.98 4.90 16.26
CA ILE A 69 -11.41 5.11 17.58
C ILE A 69 -10.02 5.72 17.36
N PHE A 70 -9.70 6.80 18.04
CA PHE A 70 -8.43 7.50 17.91
C PHE A 70 -7.60 7.40 19.19
N SER A 71 -6.28 7.43 19.08
CA SER A 71 -5.38 7.35 20.25
C SER A 71 -5.39 8.61 21.11
N ASP A 72 -6.00 9.71 20.66
CA ASP A 72 -6.28 10.91 21.45
C ASP A 72 -7.56 10.79 22.31
N GLY A 73 -8.28 9.67 22.22
CA GLY A 73 -9.51 9.38 22.96
C GLY A 73 -10.80 9.72 22.21
N ARG A 74 -10.75 10.33 21.03
CA ARG A 74 -11.94 10.59 20.19
C ARG A 74 -12.53 9.26 19.72
N ARG A 75 -13.88 9.16 19.76
CA ARG A 75 -14.65 8.01 19.24
C ARG A 75 -15.78 8.54 18.37
N VAL A 76 -15.97 7.96 17.21
CA VAL A 76 -16.93 8.41 16.21
C VAL A 76 -17.79 7.24 15.77
N THR A 77 -19.12 7.41 15.77
CA THR A 77 -20.07 6.44 15.22
C THR A 77 -20.29 6.69 13.74
N PHE A 78 -20.84 5.72 13.00
CA PHE A 78 -21.22 5.94 11.60
C PHE A 78 -22.23 7.07 11.46
N ALA A 79 -23.25 7.14 12.31
CA ALA A 79 -24.24 8.21 12.31
C ALA A 79 -23.64 9.60 12.67
N GLY A 80 -22.68 9.63 13.58
CA GLY A 80 -21.92 10.86 13.90
C GLY A 80 -21.09 11.31 12.71
N PHE A 81 -20.39 10.38 12.08
CA PHE A 81 -19.56 10.64 10.90
C PHE A 81 -20.38 11.17 9.72
N GLU A 82 -21.60 10.64 9.48
CA GLU A 82 -22.52 11.15 8.47
C GLU A 82 -22.78 12.65 8.63
N LYS A 83 -23.14 13.06 9.84
CA LYS A 83 -23.43 14.47 10.17
C LYS A 83 -22.23 15.37 9.97
N ASP A 84 -21.07 14.91 10.42
CA ASP A 84 -19.82 15.65 10.31
C ASP A 84 -19.41 15.83 8.85
N VAL A 85 -19.46 14.78 8.05
CA VAL A 85 -19.16 14.84 6.60
C VAL A 85 -20.16 15.76 5.87
N ALA A 86 -21.44 15.70 6.21
CA ALA A 86 -22.46 16.56 5.60
C ALA A 86 -22.24 18.04 5.94
N SER A 87 -21.90 18.36 7.18
CA SER A 87 -21.58 19.72 7.62
C SER A 87 -20.36 20.29 6.91
N VAL A 88 -19.25 19.51 6.87
CA VAL A 88 -18.01 19.92 6.17
C VAL A 88 -18.24 20.06 4.67
N ALA A 89 -19.02 19.18 4.04
CA ALA A 89 -19.39 19.30 2.63
C ALA A 89 -20.18 20.59 2.36
N ALA A 90 -21.12 20.92 3.25
CA ALA A 90 -21.87 22.18 3.16
C ALA A 90 -20.98 23.40 3.31
N TRP A 91 -20.03 23.37 4.23
CA TRP A 91 -19.03 24.43 4.41
C TRP A 91 -18.15 24.61 3.17
N LEU A 92 -17.58 23.52 2.64
CA LEU A 92 -16.78 23.55 1.41
C LEU A 92 -17.57 24.12 0.22
N GLN A 93 -18.83 23.74 0.07
CA GLN A 93 -19.67 24.17 -1.04
C GLN A 93 -20.11 25.63 -0.91
N ARG A 94 -20.61 26.04 0.27
CA ARG A 94 -21.27 27.35 0.43
C ARG A 94 -20.26 28.48 0.66
N GLU A 95 -19.18 28.22 1.42
CA GLU A 95 -18.17 29.25 1.73
C GLU A 95 -17.06 29.29 0.67
N HIS A 96 -16.71 28.16 0.05
CA HIS A 96 -15.57 28.08 -0.85
C HIS A 96 -15.91 27.72 -2.29
N GLY A 97 -17.21 27.51 -2.60
CA GLY A 97 -17.66 27.17 -3.95
C GLY A 97 -17.04 25.88 -4.50
N ILE A 98 -16.69 24.94 -3.62
CA ILE A 98 -16.14 23.65 -4.03
C ILE A 98 -17.26 22.79 -4.61
N GLY A 99 -16.99 22.18 -5.76
CA GLY A 99 -17.93 21.31 -6.46
C GLY A 99 -17.22 20.17 -7.19
N HIS A 100 -17.96 19.49 -8.03
CA HIS A 100 -17.47 18.37 -8.83
C HIS A 100 -16.24 18.76 -9.66
N GLY A 101 -15.18 17.96 -9.59
CA GLY A 101 -13.92 18.16 -10.32
C GLY A 101 -12.97 19.22 -9.75
N ASP A 102 -13.38 19.98 -8.73
CA ASP A 102 -12.50 20.92 -8.05
C ASP A 102 -11.49 20.17 -7.17
N ARG A 103 -10.26 20.70 -7.05
CA ARG A 103 -9.21 20.11 -6.24
C ARG A 103 -9.16 20.79 -4.87
N VAL A 104 -9.14 19.96 -3.82
CA VAL A 104 -8.90 20.38 -2.44
C VAL A 104 -7.65 19.64 -1.96
N ALA A 105 -6.62 20.37 -1.56
CA ALA A 105 -5.40 19.78 -1.05
C ALA A 105 -5.47 19.54 0.45
N LEU A 106 -5.14 18.32 0.87
CA LEU A 106 -5.05 17.91 2.26
C LEU A 106 -3.60 17.58 2.60
N CYS A 107 -3.01 18.25 3.58
CA CYS A 107 -1.64 18.04 4.03
C CYS A 107 -1.55 18.12 5.55
N GLY A 108 -1.46 17.00 6.21
CA GLY A 108 -1.44 16.91 7.67
C GLY A 108 -0.98 15.55 8.17
N ALA A 109 -0.77 15.46 9.48
CA ALA A 109 -0.73 14.17 10.16
C ALA A 109 -2.10 13.46 10.05
N ASN A 110 -2.12 12.16 10.36
CA ASN A 110 -3.39 11.48 10.50
C ASN A 110 -4.22 12.17 11.57
N SER A 111 -5.42 12.62 11.22
CA SER A 111 -6.35 13.27 12.15
C SER A 111 -7.79 13.04 11.71
N TYR A 112 -8.72 13.27 12.62
CA TYR A 112 -10.14 13.22 12.28
C TYR A 112 -10.52 14.31 11.27
N GLY A 113 -9.94 15.50 11.39
CA GLY A 113 -10.15 16.61 10.46
C GLY A 113 -9.75 16.24 9.03
N TRP A 114 -8.64 15.53 8.86
CA TRP A 114 -8.21 15.02 7.57
C TRP A 114 -9.22 14.02 6.97
N ILE A 115 -9.68 13.05 7.77
CA ILE A 115 -10.62 12.00 7.31
C ILE A 115 -11.96 12.59 6.93
N VAL A 116 -12.54 13.46 7.76
CA VAL A 116 -13.88 14.04 7.49
C VAL A 116 -13.83 14.95 6.27
N SER A 117 -12.77 15.74 6.10
CA SER A 117 -12.57 16.61 4.92
C SER A 117 -12.39 15.81 3.63
N PHE A 118 -11.64 14.71 3.68
CA PHE A 118 -11.50 13.77 2.57
C PHE A 118 -12.87 13.25 2.10
N TRP A 119 -13.67 12.74 3.02
CA TRP A 119 -15.00 12.21 2.67
C TRP A 119 -15.99 13.29 2.25
N ALA A 120 -15.89 14.50 2.80
CA ALA A 120 -16.67 15.65 2.35
C ALA A 120 -16.36 15.98 0.87
N CYS A 121 -15.09 16.03 0.47
CA CYS A 121 -14.70 16.21 -0.93
C CYS A 121 -15.27 15.11 -1.83
N LEU A 122 -15.07 13.85 -1.47
CA LEU A 122 -15.54 12.70 -2.26
C LEU A 122 -17.06 12.66 -2.38
N SER A 123 -17.78 13.09 -1.34
CA SER A 123 -19.26 13.12 -1.35
C SER A 123 -19.83 14.07 -2.41
N MET A 124 -19.05 15.08 -2.81
CA MET A 124 -19.44 16.09 -3.80
C MET A 124 -18.87 15.82 -5.20
N GLY A 125 -17.99 14.81 -5.35
CA GLY A 125 -17.21 14.59 -6.56
C GLY A 125 -16.05 15.57 -6.73
N ALA A 126 -15.63 16.24 -5.66
CA ALA A 126 -14.39 17.01 -5.64
C ALA A 126 -13.19 16.07 -5.52
N ILE A 127 -12.06 16.49 -6.06
CA ILE A 127 -10.83 15.71 -6.13
C ILE A 127 -9.95 16.04 -4.93
N THR A 128 -9.65 15.06 -4.09
CA THR A 128 -8.70 15.23 -3.00
C THR A 128 -7.26 15.14 -3.51
N VAL A 129 -6.46 16.16 -3.25
CA VAL A 129 -5.00 16.14 -3.47
C VAL A 129 -4.33 15.73 -2.15
N ALA A 130 -3.95 14.47 -2.05
CA ALA A 130 -3.32 13.92 -0.85
C ALA A 130 -1.82 14.25 -0.84
N MET A 131 -1.45 15.32 -0.13
CA MET A 131 -0.08 15.83 -0.06
C MET A 131 0.70 15.13 1.05
N ASN A 132 1.95 14.80 0.76
CA ASN A 132 2.84 14.18 1.75
C ASN A 132 3.23 15.20 2.83
N GLY A 133 2.87 14.90 4.09
CA GLY A 133 3.11 15.77 5.24
C GLY A 133 4.59 15.93 5.65
N TRP A 134 5.53 15.20 5.02
CA TRP A 134 6.98 15.33 5.28
C TRP A 134 7.72 16.13 4.21
N TRP A 135 7.03 16.60 3.17
CA TRP A 135 7.65 17.36 2.10
C TRP A 135 8.27 18.67 2.57
N THR A 136 9.31 19.07 1.85
CA THR A 136 9.91 20.40 1.93
C THR A 136 8.99 21.46 1.32
N GLU A 137 9.27 22.74 1.58
CA GLU A 137 8.55 23.86 0.95
C GLU A 137 8.50 23.73 -0.58
N SER A 138 9.64 23.40 -1.22
CA SER A 138 9.71 23.29 -2.69
C SER A 138 8.89 22.14 -3.26
N GLU A 139 8.79 21.02 -2.55
CA GLU A 139 7.95 19.89 -2.96
C GLU A 139 6.46 20.20 -2.78
N MET A 140 6.09 20.85 -1.68
CA MET A 140 4.71 21.34 -1.45
C MET A 140 4.30 22.34 -2.52
N GLN A 141 5.17 23.32 -2.84
CA GLN A 141 4.91 24.30 -3.88
C GLN A 141 4.72 23.63 -5.25
N HIS A 142 5.59 22.66 -5.59
CA HIS A 142 5.44 21.90 -6.82
C HIS A 142 4.07 21.19 -6.92
N ALA A 143 3.60 20.58 -5.83
CA ALA A 143 2.31 19.91 -5.80
C ALA A 143 1.14 20.90 -5.96
N ILE A 144 1.22 22.08 -5.32
CA ILE A 144 0.23 23.14 -5.45
C ILE A 144 0.19 23.69 -6.88
N ASP A 145 1.34 24.00 -7.46
CA ASP A 145 1.45 24.52 -8.83
C ASP A 145 0.93 23.50 -9.87
N LEU A 146 1.24 22.21 -9.67
CA LEU A 146 0.81 21.14 -10.57
C LEU A 146 -0.71 20.92 -10.52
N THR A 147 -1.30 20.92 -9.33
CA THR A 147 -2.69 20.52 -9.13
C THR A 147 -3.65 21.70 -9.06
N GLU A 148 -3.15 22.92 -8.84
CA GLU A 148 -3.95 24.17 -8.74
C GLU A 148 -5.21 23.97 -7.88
N PRO A 149 -5.06 23.62 -6.58
CA PRO A 149 -6.20 23.40 -5.71
C PRO A 149 -6.92 24.72 -5.42
N LYS A 150 -8.25 24.66 -5.31
CA LYS A 150 -9.05 25.83 -4.90
C LYS A 150 -8.94 26.14 -3.41
N LEU A 151 -8.61 25.13 -2.61
CA LEU A 151 -8.52 25.23 -1.16
C LEU A 151 -7.40 24.35 -0.64
N LEU A 152 -6.72 24.81 0.41
CA LEU A 152 -5.69 24.08 1.13
C LEU A 152 -6.18 23.83 2.56
N LEU A 153 -6.20 22.58 2.99
CA LEU A 153 -6.47 22.19 4.36
C LEU A 153 -5.19 21.56 4.94
N PHE A 154 -4.57 22.27 5.89
CA PHE A 154 -3.28 21.91 6.48
C PHE A 154 -3.39 21.86 8.00
N ASP A 155 -2.56 21.05 8.67
CA ASP A 155 -2.30 21.27 10.09
C ASP A 155 -1.27 22.38 10.30
N ALA A 156 -1.22 22.96 11.49
CA ALA A 156 -0.36 24.09 11.83
C ALA A 156 1.12 23.84 11.48
N LYS A 157 1.63 22.64 11.81
CA LYS A 157 3.03 22.26 11.59
C LYS A 157 3.41 22.23 10.10
N ARG A 158 2.50 21.78 9.22
CA ARG A 158 2.73 21.75 7.77
C ARG A 158 2.50 23.10 7.14
N ALA A 159 1.55 23.87 7.66
CA ALA A 159 1.31 25.26 7.22
C ALA A 159 2.54 26.17 7.39
N GLU A 160 3.36 25.96 8.42
CA GLU A 160 4.60 26.70 8.65
C GLU A 160 5.65 26.52 7.54
N ARG A 161 5.57 25.40 6.79
CA ARG A 161 6.48 25.11 5.67
C ARG A 161 6.00 25.68 4.34
N LEU A 162 4.80 26.25 4.28
CA LEU A 162 4.29 26.87 3.07
C LEU A 162 4.88 28.25 2.86
N SER A 163 5.22 28.57 1.60
CA SER A 163 5.56 29.93 1.23
C SER A 163 4.41 30.90 1.54
N ASN A 164 4.77 32.11 1.98
CA ASN A 164 3.79 33.18 2.15
C ASN A 164 3.20 33.68 0.82
N ASP A 165 3.81 33.35 -0.31
CA ASP A 165 3.38 33.74 -1.65
C ASP A 165 2.22 32.86 -2.18
N VAL A 166 1.84 31.77 -1.48
CA VAL A 166 0.70 30.93 -1.86
C VAL A 166 -0.60 31.69 -1.64
N SER A 167 -1.26 32.07 -2.73
CA SER A 167 -2.50 32.86 -2.72
C SER A 167 -3.77 32.01 -2.51
N THR A 168 -3.69 30.68 -2.63
CA THR A 168 -4.82 29.79 -2.41
C THR A 168 -5.30 29.88 -0.96
N PRO A 169 -6.62 30.03 -0.70
CA PRO A 169 -7.17 30.04 0.66
C PRO A 169 -6.75 28.79 1.44
N ARG A 170 -6.37 28.96 2.71
CA ARG A 170 -5.90 27.88 3.59
C ARG A 170 -6.61 27.90 4.92
N PHE A 171 -6.89 26.71 5.46
CA PHE A 171 -7.52 26.49 6.76
C PHE A 171 -6.78 25.40 7.52
N ASP A 172 -6.86 25.48 8.84
CA ASP A 172 -6.23 24.51 9.72
C ASP A 172 -7.16 23.31 9.95
N LEU A 173 -6.65 22.09 9.76
CA LEU A 173 -7.39 20.83 9.91
C LEU A 173 -7.79 20.53 11.37
N ASP A 174 -7.11 21.17 12.32
CA ASP A 174 -7.31 20.95 13.75
C ASP A 174 -8.00 22.14 14.41
N GLU A 175 -7.50 23.37 14.18
CA GLU A 175 -8.05 24.61 14.79
C GLU A 175 -9.43 24.98 14.21
N ASP A 176 -9.62 24.85 12.90
CA ASP A 176 -10.88 25.19 12.24
C ASP A 176 -11.89 24.03 12.24
N LEU A 177 -11.50 22.82 12.72
CA LEU A 177 -12.32 21.62 12.65
C LEU A 177 -13.70 21.79 13.27
N GLU A 178 -13.78 22.28 14.51
CA GLU A 178 -15.06 22.43 15.21
C GLU A 178 -15.98 23.46 14.51
N THR A 179 -15.41 24.47 13.85
CA THR A 179 -16.16 25.43 13.02
C THR A 179 -16.76 24.72 11.80
N MET A 180 -15.97 23.86 11.14
CA MET A 180 -16.44 23.09 9.98
C MET A 180 -17.53 22.06 10.38
N LEU A 181 -17.34 21.36 11.50
CA LEU A 181 -18.28 20.35 11.99
C LEU A 181 -19.62 20.95 12.44
N SER A 182 -19.59 22.15 13.00
CA SER A 182 -20.80 22.84 13.49
C SER A 182 -21.45 23.78 12.47
N TYR A 183 -20.88 23.94 11.30
CA TYR A 183 -21.31 24.90 10.28
C TYR A 183 -22.77 24.68 9.82
N ALA A 184 -23.15 23.43 9.58
CA ALA A 184 -24.49 23.07 9.12
C ALA A 184 -24.93 21.71 9.69
N PRO A 185 -25.27 21.64 11.00
CA PRO A 185 -25.51 20.36 11.68
C PRO A 185 -26.70 19.57 11.12
N ASP A 186 -27.62 20.23 10.41
CA ASP A 186 -28.79 19.62 9.77
C ASP A 186 -28.60 19.40 8.27
N ALA A 187 -27.37 19.56 7.75
CA ALA A 187 -27.09 19.33 6.34
C ALA A 187 -27.21 17.85 5.99
N SER A 188 -27.50 17.58 4.73
CA SER A 188 -27.46 16.23 4.14
C SER A 188 -26.29 16.11 3.19
N ILE A 189 -25.80 14.89 2.99
CA ILE A 189 -24.79 14.60 1.96
C ILE A 189 -25.30 15.06 0.58
N PRO A 190 -24.54 15.86 -0.18
CA PRO A 190 -24.95 16.37 -1.49
C PRO A 190 -25.35 15.25 -2.45
N ALA A 191 -26.47 15.44 -3.17
CA ALA A 191 -27.00 14.47 -4.12
C ALA A 191 -26.37 14.66 -5.52
N ASN A 192 -25.05 14.55 -5.63
CA ASN A 192 -24.32 14.72 -6.88
C ASN A 192 -24.25 13.40 -7.66
N HIS A 193 -24.37 13.49 -8.98
CA HIS A 193 -24.02 12.36 -9.85
C HIS A 193 -22.50 12.31 -10.03
N ILE A 194 -21.91 11.16 -9.76
CA ILE A 194 -20.47 10.91 -9.86
C ILE A 194 -20.31 9.66 -10.73
N ASN A 195 -19.53 9.77 -11.80
CA ASN A 195 -19.19 8.63 -12.65
C ASN A 195 -18.07 7.80 -12.02
N GLU A 196 -18.07 6.49 -12.28
CA GLU A 196 -17.03 5.60 -11.76
C GLU A 196 -15.62 6.02 -12.15
N ASP A 197 -15.44 6.54 -13.37
CA ASP A 197 -14.13 6.91 -13.92
C ASP A 197 -13.74 8.37 -13.62
N ASP A 198 -14.59 9.13 -12.91
CA ASP A 198 -14.24 10.46 -12.44
C ASP A 198 -13.03 10.37 -11.49
N ALA A 199 -12.13 11.35 -11.58
CA ALA A 199 -11.00 11.47 -10.68
C ALA A 199 -11.50 11.70 -9.24
N ALA A 200 -11.04 10.89 -8.31
CA ALA A 200 -11.39 11.00 -6.90
C ALA A 200 -10.21 11.53 -6.07
N ILE A 201 -9.01 11.04 -6.35
CA ILE A 201 -7.84 11.29 -5.52
C ILE A 201 -6.61 11.48 -6.41
N LEU A 202 -5.78 12.47 -6.08
CA LEU A 202 -4.42 12.61 -6.60
C LEU A 202 -3.44 12.19 -5.49
N ILE A 203 -2.72 11.10 -5.72
CA ILE A 203 -1.67 10.61 -4.80
C ILE A 203 -0.32 10.75 -5.48
N PHE A 204 0.61 11.36 -4.77
CA PHE A 204 1.95 11.55 -5.31
C PHE A 204 2.82 10.33 -5.12
N THR A 205 3.54 9.97 -6.18
CA THR A 205 4.53 8.90 -6.17
C THR A 205 5.92 9.47 -6.44
N SER A 206 6.95 8.88 -5.82
CA SER A 206 8.34 9.25 -6.07
C SER A 206 8.72 8.82 -7.49
N GLY A 207 8.67 9.76 -8.43
CA GLY A 207 9.08 9.52 -9.81
C GLY A 207 10.57 9.19 -9.92
N THR A 208 10.94 8.47 -10.98
CA THR A 208 12.34 8.17 -11.34
C THR A 208 13.15 9.44 -11.72
N THR A 209 12.47 10.55 -11.96
CA THR A 209 13.03 11.83 -12.44
C THR A 209 13.26 12.87 -11.35
N GLY A 210 13.13 12.52 -10.08
CA GLY A 210 13.44 13.38 -8.93
C GLY A 210 12.30 14.27 -8.42
N ARG A 211 11.26 14.57 -9.21
CA ARG A 211 10.06 15.28 -8.72
C ARG A 211 8.85 14.35 -8.63
N PRO A 212 8.06 14.43 -7.55
CA PRO A 212 6.87 13.61 -7.38
C PRO A 212 5.85 13.82 -8.53
N LYS A 213 5.27 12.71 -9.03
CA LYS A 213 4.18 12.71 -10.01
C LYS A 213 2.87 12.41 -9.30
N ALA A 214 1.79 13.06 -9.69
CA ALA A 214 0.46 12.83 -9.12
C ALA A 214 -0.30 11.74 -9.92
N ALA A 215 -0.43 10.55 -9.36
CA ALA A 215 -1.28 9.49 -9.93
C ALA A 215 -2.75 9.80 -9.65
N VAL A 216 -3.59 9.73 -10.68
CA VAL A 216 -5.04 9.96 -10.61
C VAL A 216 -5.76 8.65 -10.32
N LEU A 217 -6.27 8.47 -9.11
CA LEU A 217 -7.15 7.37 -8.78
C LEU A 217 -8.61 7.78 -8.97
N SER A 218 -9.36 6.95 -9.72
CA SER A 218 -10.79 7.16 -9.92
C SER A 218 -11.62 6.56 -8.77
N HIS A 219 -12.90 6.91 -8.72
CA HIS A 219 -13.86 6.22 -7.84
C HIS A 219 -13.87 4.71 -8.13
N ARG A 220 -13.83 4.30 -9.40
CA ARG A 220 -13.76 2.90 -9.84
C ARG A 220 -12.56 2.17 -9.24
N SER A 221 -11.37 2.74 -9.37
CA SER A 221 -10.14 2.07 -8.93
C SER A 221 -10.15 1.80 -7.43
N VAL A 222 -10.56 2.78 -6.62
CA VAL A 222 -10.59 2.65 -5.15
C VAL A 222 -11.71 1.72 -4.68
N VAL A 223 -12.88 1.76 -5.32
CA VAL A 223 -14.00 0.84 -5.03
C VAL A 223 -13.61 -0.61 -5.33
N HIS A 224 -12.98 -0.87 -6.49
CA HIS A 224 -12.51 -2.22 -6.83
C HIS A 224 -11.45 -2.70 -5.82
N TYR A 225 -10.47 -1.87 -5.47
CA TYR A 225 -9.48 -2.21 -4.47
C TYR A 225 -10.12 -2.68 -3.15
N THR A 226 -11.05 -1.88 -2.62
CA THR A 226 -11.75 -2.20 -1.36
C THR A 226 -12.57 -3.48 -1.47
N THR A 227 -13.29 -3.66 -2.58
CA THR A 227 -14.12 -4.87 -2.80
C THR A 227 -13.24 -6.12 -2.94
N LEU A 228 -12.07 -6.00 -3.60
CA LEU A 228 -11.11 -7.11 -3.73
C LEU A 228 -10.44 -7.46 -2.40
N GLN A 229 -10.22 -6.50 -1.51
CA GLN A 229 -9.78 -6.84 -0.15
C GLN A 229 -10.80 -7.72 0.58
N ASN A 230 -12.09 -7.45 0.40
CA ASN A 230 -13.16 -8.29 0.98
C ASN A 230 -13.22 -9.67 0.30
N PHE A 231 -13.01 -9.72 -1.02
CA PHE A 231 -12.86 -10.99 -1.75
C PHE A 231 -11.71 -11.84 -1.18
N LEU A 232 -10.55 -11.24 -0.91
CA LEU A 232 -9.40 -11.97 -0.33
C LEU A 232 -9.74 -12.55 1.05
N GLY A 233 -10.45 -11.78 1.88
CA GLY A 233 -10.95 -12.27 3.17
C GLY A 233 -11.92 -13.44 3.00
N ALA A 234 -12.91 -13.32 2.10
CA ALA A 234 -13.89 -14.38 1.81
C ALA A 234 -13.21 -15.63 1.25
N ARG A 235 -12.23 -15.48 0.34
CA ARG A 235 -11.45 -16.59 -0.20
C ARG A 235 -10.69 -17.34 0.88
N GLY A 236 -10.05 -16.60 1.81
CA GLY A 236 -9.39 -17.20 2.96
C GLY A 236 -10.34 -18.03 3.84
N MET A 237 -11.56 -17.53 4.06
CA MET A 237 -12.58 -18.27 4.82
C MET A 237 -13.03 -19.54 4.10
N VAL A 238 -13.25 -19.47 2.78
CA VAL A 238 -13.60 -20.65 1.96
C VAL A 238 -12.49 -21.70 2.02
N MET A 239 -11.24 -21.30 1.84
CA MET A 239 -10.08 -22.20 1.91
C MET A 239 -9.93 -22.84 3.31
N ALA A 240 -10.31 -22.13 4.37
CA ALA A 240 -10.33 -22.64 5.74
C ALA A 240 -11.56 -23.52 6.05
N GLY A 241 -12.46 -23.76 5.07
CA GLY A 241 -13.72 -24.49 5.27
C GLY A 241 -14.69 -23.80 6.21
N ARG A 242 -14.61 -22.46 6.31
CA ARG A 242 -15.44 -21.64 7.21
C ARG A 242 -16.48 -20.85 6.40
N GLY A 243 -17.67 -20.71 6.96
CA GLY A 243 -18.69 -19.79 6.46
C GLY A 243 -18.37 -18.32 6.76
N PRO A 244 -19.23 -17.37 6.32
CA PRO A 244 -19.13 -15.98 6.72
C PRO A 244 -19.04 -15.83 8.23
N SER A 245 -18.24 -14.87 8.71
CA SER A 245 -18.12 -14.63 10.15
C SER A 245 -19.45 -14.12 10.71
N GLU A 246 -19.98 -14.80 11.74
CA GLU A 246 -21.18 -14.37 12.50
C GLU A 246 -20.81 -13.44 13.67
N GLY A 247 -19.52 -13.16 13.86
CA GLY A 247 -19.02 -12.33 14.95
C GLY A 247 -19.20 -10.81 14.69
N PRO A 248 -18.90 -9.98 15.71
CA PRO A 248 -18.88 -8.54 15.53
C PRO A 248 -17.84 -8.15 14.48
N PRO A 249 -18.07 -7.04 13.74
CA PRO A 249 -17.09 -6.54 12.80
C PRO A 249 -15.73 -6.32 13.45
N PRO A 250 -14.62 -6.53 12.70
CA PRO A 250 -13.29 -6.40 13.24
C PRO A 250 -12.93 -4.95 13.58
N ILE A 251 -12.01 -4.80 14.55
CA ILE A 251 -11.35 -3.54 14.88
C ILE A 251 -9.93 -3.60 14.30
N ARG A 252 -9.62 -2.68 13.39
CA ARG A 252 -8.37 -2.68 12.64
C ARG A 252 -7.43 -1.58 13.12
N LEU A 253 -6.20 -1.93 13.47
CA LEU A 253 -5.14 -0.95 13.69
C LEU A 253 -4.82 -0.21 12.39
N VAL A 254 -4.78 1.11 12.45
CA VAL A 254 -4.37 1.97 11.33
C VAL A 254 -3.22 2.87 11.77
N VAL A 255 -2.04 2.61 11.21
CA VAL A 255 -0.80 3.37 11.44
C VAL A 255 -0.23 3.94 10.15
N PHE A 256 -0.85 3.65 9.01
CA PHE A 256 -0.41 4.16 7.71
C PHE A 256 -0.81 5.63 7.52
N PRO A 257 0.07 6.44 6.90
CA PRO A 257 -0.28 7.82 6.57
C PRO A 257 -1.46 7.92 5.61
N LEU A 258 -2.35 8.88 5.86
CA LEU A 258 -3.55 9.14 5.04
C LEU A 258 -3.23 9.63 3.63
N PHE A 259 -2.08 10.23 3.40
CA PHE A 259 -1.66 10.63 2.04
C PHE A 259 -1.10 9.47 1.20
N HIS A 260 -1.08 8.24 1.73
CA HIS A 260 -0.80 7.01 1.02
C HIS A 260 -2.07 6.19 0.83
N VAL A 261 -2.12 5.42 -0.27
CA VAL A 261 -3.25 4.57 -0.62
C VAL A 261 -3.60 3.55 0.47
N SER A 262 -2.63 3.08 1.27
CA SER A 262 -2.87 2.15 2.40
C SER A 262 -3.65 2.81 3.54
N GLY A 263 -3.32 4.06 3.90
CA GLY A 263 -4.09 4.83 4.90
C GLY A 263 -5.48 5.18 4.38
N LEU A 264 -5.58 5.67 3.15
CA LEU A 264 -6.87 5.95 2.50
C LEU A 264 -7.74 4.69 2.39
N GLY A 265 -7.15 3.59 1.93
CA GLY A 265 -7.85 2.31 1.83
C GLY A 265 -8.43 1.81 3.15
N ALA A 266 -7.78 2.13 4.29
CA ALA A 266 -8.29 1.77 5.61
C ALA A 266 -9.61 2.52 5.93
N THR A 267 -9.73 3.82 5.59
CA THR A 267 -10.99 4.56 5.78
C THR A 267 -12.11 4.01 4.89
N VAL A 268 -11.78 3.71 3.62
CA VAL A 268 -12.76 3.19 2.66
C VAL A 268 -13.23 1.79 3.07
N ASN A 269 -12.30 0.92 3.46
CA ASN A 269 -12.64 -0.44 3.91
C ASN A 269 -13.52 -0.42 5.17
N GLY A 270 -13.22 0.47 6.14
CA GLY A 270 -14.03 0.65 7.35
C GLY A 270 -15.49 0.96 7.02
N LEU A 271 -15.75 1.94 6.15
CA LEU A 271 -17.10 2.32 5.75
C LEU A 271 -17.78 1.24 4.90
N HIS A 272 -17.04 0.56 4.02
CA HIS A 272 -17.60 -0.49 3.17
C HIS A 272 -18.03 -1.73 3.95
N THR A 273 -17.29 -2.11 4.99
CA THR A 273 -17.54 -3.35 5.75
C THR A 273 -18.24 -3.14 7.09
N GLY A 274 -18.38 -1.89 7.53
CA GLY A 274 -18.84 -1.57 8.89
C GLY A 274 -17.84 -1.97 9.97
N SER A 275 -16.55 -2.14 9.63
CA SER A 275 -15.48 -2.39 10.60
C SER A 275 -15.01 -1.10 11.25
N THR A 276 -14.49 -1.19 12.49
CA THR A 276 -13.97 -0.04 13.22
C THR A 276 -12.49 0.18 12.89
N GLY A 277 -12.12 1.40 12.50
CA GLY A 277 -10.73 1.83 12.38
C GLY A 277 -10.18 2.31 13.73
N ALA A 278 -9.13 1.68 14.24
CA ALA A 278 -8.40 2.13 15.42
C ALA A 278 -7.15 2.91 14.97
N TRP A 279 -7.25 4.25 15.00
CA TRP A 279 -6.29 5.19 14.45
C TRP A 279 -5.26 5.60 15.48
N PHE A 280 -4.00 5.24 15.26
CA PHE A 280 -2.89 5.68 16.09
C PHE A 280 -2.27 6.95 15.47
N LEU A 281 -2.41 8.08 16.16
CA LEU A 281 -2.17 9.41 15.59
C LEU A 281 -0.75 9.94 15.82
N THR A 282 -0.06 9.41 16.83
CA THR A 282 1.28 9.87 17.22
C THR A 282 2.37 9.04 16.55
N ARG A 283 3.63 9.40 16.78
CA ARG A 283 4.77 8.60 16.37
C ARG A 283 4.61 7.16 16.86
N PHE A 284 4.94 6.20 15.99
CA PHE A 284 4.84 4.78 16.30
C PHE A 284 5.88 4.39 17.36
N GLU A 285 5.46 4.36 18.62
CA GLU A 285 6.21 3.75 19.72
C GLU A 285 5.55 2.40 20.07
N ALA A 286 6.34 1.31 20.03
CA ALA A 286 5.77 -0.04 20.10
C ALA A 286 4.93 -0.28 21.37
N ASP A 287 5.39 0.22 22.51
CA ASP A 287 4.72 0.01 23.80
C ASP A 287 3.39 0.75 23.86
N ASP A 288 3.32 1.98 23.34
CA ASP A 288 2.08 2.77 23.28
C ASP A 288 1.06 2.13 22.31
N VAL A 289 1.56 1.59 21.18
CA VAL A 289 0.71 0.87 20.22
C VAL A 289 0.19 -0.43 20.83
N ILE A 290 0.99 -1.14 21.63
CA ILE A 290 0.56 -2.35 22.34
C ILE A 290 -0.56 -2.02 23.33
N ASP A 291 -0.43 -0.96 24.13
CA ASP A 291 -1.49 -0.51 25.04
C ASP A 291 -2.76 -0.18 24.25
N PHE A 292 -2.64 0.56 23.16
CA PHE A 292 -3.77 0.92 22.30
C PHE A 292 -4.46 -0.31 21.69
N ILE A 293 -3.69 -1.34 21.27
CA ILE A 293 -4.22 -2.62 20.77
C ILE A 293 -5.01 -3.34 21.86
N ILE A 294 -4.48 -3.43 23.07
CA ILE A 294 -5.10 -4.16 24.19
C ILE A 294 -6.37 -3.46 24.64
N ASP A 295 -6.29 -2.15 24.93
CA ASP A 295 -7.38 -1.35 25.49
C ASP A 295 -8.58 -1.29 24.55
N ASN A 296 -8.35 -1.19 23.24
CA ASN A 296 -9.39 -1.10 22.24
C ASN A 296 -9.76 -2.44 21.60
N LYS A 297 -9.21 -3.57 22.10
CA LYS A 297 -9.48 -4.92 21.59
C LYS A 297 -9.26 -5.05 20.08
N VAL A 298 -8.24 -4.37 19.58
CA VAL A 298 -7.87 -4.44 18.17
C VAL A 298 -7.56 -5.88 17.79
N ASN A 299 -8.21 -6.39 16.74
CA ASN A 299 -8.08 -7.79 16.34
C ASN A 299 -7.50 -7.99 14.93
N ILE A 300 -7.35 -6.90 14.15
CA ILE A 300 -6.57 -6.92 12.92
C ILE A 300 -5.43 -5.92 13.04
N ILE A 301 -4.20 -6.41 13.01
CA ILE A 301 -3.00 -5.59 13.10
C ILE A 301 -2.48 -5.34 11.69
N GLY A 302 -2.43 -4.08 11.27
CA GLY A 302 -1.88 -3.65 9.99
C GLY A 302 -0.63 -2.79 10.17
N GLY A 303 0.35 -2.93 9.26
CA GLY A 303 1.56 -2.11 9.30
C GLY A 303 2.52 -2.41 8.16
N THR A 304 3.61 -1.64 8.07
CA THR A 304 4.76 -2.03 7.26
C THR A 304 5.54 -3.14 7.97
N GLY A 305 6.43 -3.83 7.27
CA GLY A 305 7.34 -4.80 7.90
C GLY A 305 8.08 -4.19 9.10
N THR A 306 8.48 -2.91 9.01
CA THR A 306 9.14 -2.18 10.11
C THR A 306 8.23 -2.02 11.33
N HIS A 307 6.96 -1.65 11.14
CA HIS A 307 6.00 -1.54 12.26
C HIS A 307 5.83 -2.89 12.96
N ILE A 308 5.69 -3.96 12.19
CA ILE A 308 5.54 -5.31 12.74
C ILE A 308 6.80 -5.76 13.48
N LEU A 309 7.99 -5.49 12.92
CA LEU A 309 9.26 -5.79 13.63
C LEU A 309 9.36 -5.04 14.95
N ARG A 310 9.05 -3.73 14.97
CA ARG A 310 9.07 -2.93 16.22
C ARG A 310 8.12 -3.50 17.27
N LEU A 311 6.93 -3.96 16.87
CA LEU A 311 6.02 -4.65 17.79
C LEU A 311 6.62 -5.95 18.32
N LEU A 312 7.20 -6.77 17.45
CA LEU A 312 7.80 -8.05 17.80
C LEU A 312 9.11 -7.90 18.63
N ASP A 313 9.82 -6.79 18.50
CA ASP A 313 11.03 -6.47 19.27
C ASP A 313 10.70 -6.04 20.70
N SER A 314 9.50 -5.47 20.93
CA SER A 314 9.09 -5.10 22.29
C SER A 314 8.78 -6.35 23.13
N PRO A 315 9.39 -6.49 24.32
CA PRO A 315 9.02 -7.55 25.27
C PRO A 315 7.52 -7.54 25.62
N ARG A 316 6.88 -6.37 25.58
CA ARG A 316 5.46 -6.18 25.85
C ARG A 316 4.56 -6.77 24.76
N CYS A 317 5.10 -7.11 23.59
CA CYS A 317 4.32 -7.82 22.57
C CYS A 317 3.69 -9.11 23.14
N ALA A 318 4.32 -9.73 24.15
CA ALA A 318 3.77 -10.89 24.83
C ALA A 318 2.48 -10.61 25.61
N GLU A 319 2.17 -9.35 25.95
CA GLU A 319 0.97 -8.94 26.68
C GLU A 319 -0.28 -8.95 25.76
N ILE A 320 -0.13 -8.82 24.45
CA ILE A 320 -1.27 -8.92 23.51
C ILE A 320 -1.82 -10.35 23.57
N PRO A 321 -3.10 -10.56 23.96
CA PRO A 321 -3.67 -11.90 24.00
C PRO A 321 -3.67 -12.55 22.60
N PRO A 322 -3.05 -13.69 22.38
CA PRO A 322 -2.98 -14.29 21.05
C PRO A 322 -4.37 -14.46 20.40
N GLN A 323 -5.35 -14.92 21.16
CA GLN A 323 -6.72 -15.16 20.65
C GLN A 323 -7.47 -13.88 20.27
N GLN A 324 -7.00 -12.71 20.71
CA GLN A 324 -7.56 -11.42 20.30
C GLN A 324 -7.24 -11.14 18.82
N VAL A 325 -6.06 -11.54 18.36
CA VAL A 325 -5.56 -11.22 17.02
C VAL A 325 -6.11 -12.22 16.01
N MET A 326 -6.88 -11.74 15.05
CA MET A 326 -7.49 -12.55 13.99
C MET A 326 -6.65 -12.56 12.70
N SER A 327 -5.88 -11.50 12.46
CA SER A 327 -5.03 -11.37 11.28
C SER A 327 -3.93 -10.32 11.51
N VAL A 328 -2.78 -10.53 10.87
CA VAL A 328 -1.71 -9.54 10.74
C VAL A 328 -1.47 -9.34 9.25
N GLY A 329 -1.63 -8.10 8.78
CA GLY A 329 -1.42 -7.69 7.39
C GLY A 329 -0.19 -6.81 7.24
N MET A 330 0.61 -7.07 6.21
CA MET A 330 1.77 -6.24 5.87
C MET A 330 1.66 -5.73 4.44
N GLY A 331 2.15 -4.52 4.22
CA GLY A 331 2.16 -3.91 2.91
C GLY A 331 3.13 -2.74 2.82
N GLY A 332 3.36 -2.24 1.59
CA GLY A 332 4.23 -1.09 1.34
C GLY A 332 5.74 -1.40 1.26
N SER A 333 6.18 -2.55 1.75
CA SER A 333 7.58 -3.03 1.65
C SER A 333 7.62 -4.54 1.50
N ALA A 334 8.76 -5.08 1.07
CA ALA A 334 8.98 -6.52 1.05
C ALA A 334 8.83 -7.10 2.47
N THR A 335 8.24 -8.29 2.55
CA THR A 335 8.10 -9.04 3.80
C THR A 335 9.20 -10.09 3.84
N THR A 336 10.07 -10.02 4.84
CA THR A 336 11.18 -10.96 4.96
C THR A 336 10.74 -12.29 5.57
N PRO A 337 11.40 -13.42 5.23
CA PRO A 337 11.14 -14.72 5.88
C PRO A 337 11.27 -14.67 7.40
N GLU A 338 12.19 -13.86 7.93
CA GLU A 338 12.38 -13.68 9.37
C GLU A 338 11.16 -13.07 10.06
N ILE A 339 10.56 -12.03 9.47
CA ILE A 339 9.32 -11.43 10.02
C ILE A 339 8.21 -12.49 10.06
N MET A 340 8.04 -13.26 8.99
CA MET A 340 7.01 -14.30 8.91
C MET A 340 7.22 -15.38 9.95
N ARG A 341 8.46 -15.85 10.12
CA ARG A 341 8.84 -16.84 11.14
C ARG A 341 8.56 -16.33 12.57
N ARG A 342 8.89 -15.09 12.87
CA ARG A 342 8.65 -14.47 14.19
C ARG A 342 7.14 -14.29 14.45
N LEU A 343 6.36 -13.89 13.44
CA LEU A 343 4.91 -13.81 13.53
C LEU A 343 4.28 -15.19 13.77
N ALA A 344 4.70 -16.23 13.04
CA ALA A 344 4.22 -17.59 13.22
C ALA A 344 4.52 -18.11 14.63
N ASN A 345 5.70 -17.80 15.18
CA ASN A 345 6.05 -18.14 16.56
C ASN A 345 5.18 -17.39 17.59
N ARG A 346 4.90 -16.11 17.35
CA ARG A 346 4.11 -15.29 18.28
C ARG A 346 2.61 -15.58 18.21
N PHE A 347 2.09 -15.83 17.00
CA PHE A 347 0.68 -16.06 16.73
C PHE A 347 0.48 -17.35 15.89
N PRO A 348 0.74 -18.56 16.45
CA PRO A 348 0.76 -19.79 15.65
C PRO A 348 -0.57 -20.11 14.94
N HIS A 349 -1.70 -19.60 15.46
CA HIS A 349 -3.02 -19.80 14.87
C HIS A 349 -3.26 -18.97 13.60
N LEU A 350 -2.37 -18.01 13.30
CA LEU A 350 -2.47 -17.12 12.12
C LEU A 350 -1.69 -17.62 10.90
N ASP A 351 -0.95 -18.70 11.02
CA ASP A 351 -0.07 -19.20 9.95
C ASP A 351 -0.78 -19.29 8.58
N HIS A 352 -2.03 -19.71 8.58
CA HIS A 352 -2.85 -19.81 7.37
C HIS A 352 -3.48 -18.49 6.90
N THR A 353 -3.38 -17.42 7.69
CA THR A 353 -3.97 -16.10 7.36
C THR A 353 -2.91 -15.06 6.99
N MET A 354 -1.63 -15.38 7.17
CA MET A 354 -0.53 -14.53 6.77
C MET A 354 -0.35 -14.54 5.26
N SER A 355 -0.06 -13.38 4.70
CA SER A 355 0.03 -13.20 3.26
C SER A 355 0.68 -11.88 2.91
N THR A 356 1.13 -11.76 1.67
CA THR A 356 1.61 -10.49 1.11
C THR A 356 0.84 -10.13 -0.16
N GLY A 357 0.59 -8.83 -0.36
CA GLY A 357 0.02 -8.28 -1.58
C GLY A 357 1.07 -7.51 -2.37
N TYR A 358 1.05 -7.66 -3.69
CA TYR A 358 1.86 -6.89 -4.61
C TYR A 358 1.02 -5.84 -5.33
N GLY A 359 1.56 -4.64 -5.42
CA GLY A 359 0.98 -3.51 -6.13
C GLY A 359 1.67 -2.19 -5.82
N SER A 360 1.29 -1.17 -6.54
CA SER A 360 1.75 0.22 -6.37
C SER A 360 0.56 1.18 -6.33
N THR A 361 0.80 2.45 -6.07
CA THR A 361 -0.25 3.48 -6.19
C THR A 361 -0.86 3.48 -7.60
N GLU A 362 -0.03 3.37 -8.61
CA GLU A 362 -0.41 3.37 -10.03
C GLU A 362 -1.26 2.16 -10.42
N THR A 363 -1.09 1.02 -9.74
CA THR A 363 -1.90 -0.19 -9.95
C THR A 363 -3.12 -0.28 -9.03
N GLY A 364 -3.49 0.81 -8.36
CA GLY A 364 -4.58 0.83 -7.39
C GLY A 364 -4.31 -0.05 -6.17
N SER A 365 -3.05 -0.24 -5.81
CA SER A 365 -2.54 -0.96 -4.64
C SER A 365 -2.51 -2.49 -4.68
N LEU A 366 -3.18 -3.14 -5.63
CA LEU A 366 -3.25 -4.59 -5.62
C LEU A 366 -3.28 -5.18 -7.03
N VAL A 367 -2.34 -6.05 -7.33
CA VAL A 367 -2.23 -6.81 -8.59
C VAL A 367 -2.31 -8.30 -8.32
N SER A 368 -1.57 -8.76 -7.31
CA SER A 368 -1.51 -10.17 -6.93
C SER A 368 -1.44 -10.34 -5.41
N PHE A 369 -1.61 -11.57 -4.97
CA PHE A 369 -1.67 -11.88 -3.55
C PHE A 369 -1.11 -13.28 -3.30
N ALA A 370 -0.04 -13.37 -2.50
CA ALA A 370 0.63 -14.61 -2.14
C ALA A 370 0.32 -14.98 -0.67
N PRO A 371 -0.35 -16.11 -0.41
CA PRO A 371 -0.41 -16.72 0.92
C PRO A 371 0.98 -17.13 1.42
N ASN A 372 1.14 -17.27 2.75
CA ASN A 372 2.42 -17.60 3.38
C ASN A 372 3.10 -18.85 2.80
N TRP A 373 2.34 -19.90 2.54
CA TRP A 373 2.89 -21.14 1.97
C TRP A 373 3.53 -20.97 0.58
N MET A 374 3.10 -19.96 -0.22
CA MET A 374 3.78 -19.61 -1.47
C MET A 374 5.13 -18.96 -1.23
N LEU A 375 5.19 -18.04 -0.27
CA LEU A 375 6.42 -17.32 0.10
C LEU A 375 7.45 -18.26 0.72
N GLU A 376 7.00 -19.25 1.51
CA GLU A 376 7.88 -20.29 2.09
C GLU A 376 8.49 -21.19 1.01
N ALA A 377 7.72 -21.47 -0.05
CA ALA A 377 8.20 -22.31 -1.16
C ALA A 377 9.10 -21.52 -2.13
N SER A 378 8.76 -20.26 -2.40
CA SER A 378 9.45 -19.39 -3.35
C SER A 378 9.30 -17.93 -2.90
N PRO A 379 10.27 -17.34 -2.20
CA PRO A 379 10.19 -15.98 -1.68
C PRO A 379 9.95 -14.90 -2.75
N GLU A 380 10.36 -15.15 -3.99
CA GLU A 380 10.11 -14.28 -5.14
C GLU A 380 8.69 -14.39 -5.73
N CYS A 381 7.90 -15.39 -5.29
CA CYS A 381 6.54 -15.61 -5.77
C CYS A 381 5.57 -14.63 -5.10
N ILE A 382 5.01 -13.72 -5.86
CA ILE A 382 3.99 -12.76 -5.41
C ILE A 382 2.56 -13.25 -5.67
N GLY A 383 2.40 -14.53 -6.00
CA GLY A 383 1.12 -15.20 -6.19
C GLY A 383 0.49 -14.98 -7.57
N PRO A 384 -0.69 -15.57 -7.80
CA PRO A 384 -1.46 -15.34 -9.02
C PRO A 384 -2.09 -13.93 -9.00
N ALA A 385 -2.40 -13.42 -10.20
CA ALA A 385 -3.18 -12.20 -10.34
C ALA A 385 -4.53 -12.32 -9.62
N ILE A 386 -4.98 -11.23 -8.98
CA ILE A 386 -6.32 -11.18 -8.38
C ILE A 386 -7.40 -11.10 -9.47
N PRO A 387 -8.67 -11.45 -9.18
CA PRO A 387 -9.77 -11.25 -10.11
C PRO A 387 -9.79 -9.81 -10.63
N THR A 388 -10.13 -9.63 -11.91
CA THR A 388 -10.13 -8.34 -12.64
C THR A 388 -8.74 -7.77 -12.98
N CYS A 389 -7.66 -8.41 -12.60
CA CYS A 389 -6.31 -8.06 -13.05
C CYS A 389 -5.81 -9.04 -14.11
N GLU A 390 -5.40 -8.50 -15.24
CA GLU A 390 -4.67 -9.22 -16.28
C GLU A 390 -3.19 -8.83 -16.17
N VAL A 391 -2.31 -9.81 -16.25
CA VAL A 391 -0.86 -9.60 -16.18
C VAL A 391 -0.19 -10.30 -17.34
N LYS A 392 0.75 -9.62 -17.98
CA LYS A 392 1.63 -10.21 -19.00
C LYS A 392 3.07 -9.76 -18.80
N ILE A 393 4.00 -10.54 -19.30
CA ILE A 393 5.42 -10.21 -19.33
C ILE A 393 5.76 -9.73 -20.74
N THR A 394 6.48 -8.60 -20.83
CA THR A 394 6.81 -8.00 -22.14
C THR A 394 8.29 -7.66 -22.26
N ASP A 395 8.74 -7.53 -23.51
CA ASP A 395 9.98 -6.83 -23.82
C ASP A 395 9.83 -5.30 -23.61
N ASP A 396 10.85 -4.52 -23.97
CA ASP A 396 10.84 -3.06 -23.81
C ASP A 396 9.94 -2.36 -24.84
N GLU A 397 9.60 -3.01 -25.93
CA GLU A 397 8.66 -2.54 -26.95
C GLU A 397 7.20 -2.87 -26.62
N GLY A 398 6.94 -3.64 -25.55
CA GLY A 398 5.60 -4.02 -25.09
C GLY A 398 5.06 -5.30 -25.75
N ASN A 399 5.89 -6.04 -26.51
CA ASN A 399 5.52 -7.32 -27.07
C ASN A 399 5.52 -8.39 -25.97
N GLU A 400 4.49 -9.23 -25.96
CA GLU A 400 4.35 -10.28 -24.95
C GLU A 400 5.39 -11.39 -25.15
N LEU A 401 6.04 -11.77 -24.05
CA LEU A 401 7.01 -12.87 -24.02
C LEU A 401 6.29 -14.21 -23.73
N PRO A 402 6.88 -15.34 -24.19
CA PRO A 402 6.33 -16.66 -23.87
C PRO A 402 6.38 -16.95 -22.36
N GLU A 403 5.55 -17.88 -21.88
CA GLU A 403 5.54 -18.32 -20.49
C GLU A 403 6.95 -18.73 -20.02
N GLY A 404 7.33 -18.28 -18.82
CA GLY A 404 8.67 -18.45 -18.25
C GLY A 404 9.70 -17.45 -18.77
N GLY A 405 9.39 -16.65 -19.79
CA GLY A 405 10.24 -15.55 -20.24
C GLY A 405 10.31 -14.44 -19.19
N GLU A 406 11.50 -13.87 -19.00
CA GLU A 406 11.71 -12.76 -18.07
C GLU A 406 11.63 -11.41 -18.80
N GLY A 407 10.90 -10.46 -18.22
CA GLY A 407 10.67 -9.15 -18.82
C GLY A 407 9.93 -8.18 -17.93
N ASN A 408 9.43 -7.10 -18.51
CA ASN A 408 8.65 -6.10 -17.79
C ASN A 408 7.29 -6.68 -17.39
N ILE A 409 6.90 -6.52 -16.12
CA ILE A 409 5.57 -6.88 -15.62
C ILE A 409 4.60 -5.79 -16.05
N CYS A 410 3.66 -6.14 -16.94
CA CYS A 410 2.61 -5.24 -17.40
C CYS A 410 1.25 -5.67 -16.88
N VAL A 411 0.45 -4.72 -16.45
CA VAL A 411 -0.86 -4.94 -15.82
C VAL A 411 -1.96 -4.21 -16.56
N ARG A 412 -3.11 -4.85 -16.73
CA ARG A 412 -4.36 -4.24 -17.20
C ARG A 412 -5.47 -4.57 -16.21
N SER A 413 -6.15 -3.52 -15.71
CA SER A 413 -7.16 -3.69 -14.66
C SER A 413 -8.01 -2.44 -14.49
N PRO A 414 -9.27 -2.55 -14.01
CA PRO A 414 -10.07 -1.40 -13.59
C PRO A 414 -9.51 -0.69 -12.33
N LEU A 415 -8.54 -1.28 -11.65
CA LEU A 415 -7.86 -0.69 -10.50
C LEU A 415 -6.82 0.36 -10.90
N LEU A 416 -6.30 0.32 -12.13
CA LEU A 416 -5.22 1.20 -12.55
C LEU A 416 -5.59 2.66 -12.40
N MET A 417 -4.58 3.47 -12.07
CA MET A 417 -4.69 4.92 -12.16
C MET A 417 -5.21 5.34 -13.53
N ASN A 418 -5.91 6.45 -13.58
CA ASN A 418 -6.34 7.02 -14.83
C ASN A 418 -5.14 7.44 -15.67
N GLU A 419 -4.24 8.19 -15.06
CA GLU A 419 -3.06 8.80 -15.66
C GLU A 419 -2.19 9.43 -14.57
N TYR A 420 -1.01 9.91 -14.91
CA TYR A 420 -0.32 10.94 -14.15
C TYR A 420 -0.89 12.31 -14.52
N TRP A 421 -1.36 13.05 -13.53
CA TRP A 421 -2.03 14.34 -13.70
C TRP A 421 -1.16 15.33 -14.47
N ARG A 422 -1.67 15.85 -15.60
CA ARG A 422 -1.00 16.85 -16.43
C ARG A 422 0.43 16.47 -16.86
N HIS A 423 0.72 15.17 -16.99
CA HIS A 423 2.06 14.71 -17.34
C HIS A 423 2.05 13.77 -18.57
N PRO A 424 1.76 14.31 -19.78
CA PRO A 424 1.57 13.49 -20.99
C PRO A 424 2.79 12.63 -21.37
N ALA A 425 4.01 13.12 -21.15
CA ALA A 425 5.22 12.34 -21.42
C ALA A 425 5.32 11.09 -20.53
N ALA A 426 5.07 11.24 -19.20
CA ALA A 426 5.07 10.10 -18.31
C ALA A 426 3.92 9.11 -18.59
N ASN A 427 2.77 9.60 -19.06
CA ASN A 427 1.66 8.75 -19.46
C ASN A 427 2.00 7.93 -20.70
N ALA A 428 2.65 8.53 -21.69
CA ALA A 428 3.10 7.83 -22.91
C ALA A 428 4.16 6.76 -22.62
N GLU A 429 5.01 6.98 -21.60
CA GLU A 429 6.02 6.01 -21.16
C GLU A 429 5.39 4.87 -20.33
N ALA A 430 4.39 5.20 -19.49
CA ALA A 430 3.82 4.27 -18.54
C ALA A 430 2.81 3.28 -19.14
N PHE A 431 2.12 3.66 -20.23
CA PHE A 431 1.05 2.84 -20.81
C PHE A 431 1.37 2.40 -22.23
N PHE A 432 1.37 1.10 -22.46
CA PHE A 432 1.30 0.50 -23.78
C PHE A 432 -0.14 0.51 -24.34
N PRO A 433 -0.33 0.31 -25.67
CA PRO A 433 -1.66 0.20 -26.27
C PRO A 433 -2.56 -0.83 -25.56
N GLY A 434 -3.88 -0.55 -25.47
CA GLY A 434 -4.83 -1.39 -24.74
C GLY A 434 -4.80 -1.17 -23.23
N ARG A 435 -4.29 -0.02 -22.76
CA ARG A 435 -4.16 0.36 -21.34
C ARG A 435 -3.32 -0.62 -20.51
N TRP A 436 -2.32 -1.22 -21.09
CA TRP A 436 -1.33 -2.01 -20.37
C TRP A 436 -0.34 -1.09 -19.66
N PHE A 437 -0.39 -1.06 -18.33
CA PHE A 437 0.52 -0.29 -17.49
C PHE A 437 1.82 -1.06 -17.25
N ASN A 438 2.96 -0.47 -17.59
CA ASN A 438 4.28 -0.98 -17.23
C ASN A 438 4.60 -0.61 -15.78
N THR A 439 4.68 -1.61 -14.91
CA THR A 439 4.90 -1.40 -13.47
C THR A 439 6.31 -0.88 -13.14
N GLY A 440 7.25 -1.04 -14.07
CA GLY A 440 8.68 -0.81 -13.82
C GLY A 440 9.33 -1.91 -12.97
N ASP A 441 8.60 -2.97 -12.68
CA ASP A 441 9.13 -4.19 -12.06
C ASP A 441 9.41 -5.24 -13.13
N PHE A 442 10.42 -6.07 -12.90
CA PHE A 442 10.89 -7.10 -13.80
C PHE A 442 10.64 -8.48 -13.20
N GLY A 443 10.18 -9.43 -14.02
CA GLY A 443 9.83 -10.76 -13.52
C GLY A 443 9.35 -11.71 -14.61
N ARG A 444 8.74 -12.82 -14.19
CA ARG A 444 8.18 -13.85 -15.08
C ARG A 444 6.83 -14.35 -14.57
N ILE A 445 6.09 -15.01 -15.45
CA ILE A 445 4.89 -15.80 -15.07
C ILE A 445 5.21 -17.26 -15.36
N GLU A 446 4.93 -18.11 -14.38
CA GLU A 446 5.12 -19.55 -14.49
C GLU A 446 4.00 -20.27 -13.71
N GLY A 447 3.29 -21.19 -14.39
CA GLY A 447 2.15 -21.90 -13.80
C GLY A 447 1.05 -20.98 -13.27
N GLY A 448 0.83 -19.83 -13.89
CA GLY A 448 -0.14 -18.82 -13.49
C GLY A 448 0.26 -17.97 -12.26
N CYS A 449 1.43 -18.21 -11.67
CA CYS A 449 2.00 -17.41 -10.60
C CYS A 449 2.98 -16.37 -11.15
N ILE A 450 3.00 -15.19 -10.53
CA ILE A 450 3.90 -14.10 -10.88
C ILE A 450 5.12 -14.19 -9.95
N TYR A 451 6.31 -14.12 -10.52
CA TYR A 451 7.58 -14.11 -9.81
C TYR A 451 8.27 -12.78 -10.09
N ILE A 452 8.58 -12.03 -9.04
CA ILE A 452 9.27 -10.76 -9.14
C ILE A 452 10.78 -10.99 -8.98
N ALA A 453 11.56 -10.44 -9.90
CA ALA A 453 13.02 -10.55 -9.84
C ALA A 453 13.65 -9.28 -9.26
N SER A 454 13.24 -8.10 -9.76
CA SER A 454 13.74 -6.81 -9.24
C SER A 454 12.88 -5.65 -9.77
N ARG A 455 13.21 -4.43 -9.33
CA ARG A 455 12.86 -3.24 -10.11
C ARG A 455 13.88 -3.08 -11.24
N LYS A 456 13.41 -2.72 -12.41
CA LYS A 456 14.29 -2.50 -13.58
C LYS A 456 15.42 -1.52 -13.27
N ARG A 457 15.15 -0.47 -12.49
CA ARG A 457 16.14 0.54 -12.07
C ARG A 457 17.14 0.05 -11.03
N ASP A 458 16.80 -0.99 -10.26
CA ASP A 458 17.63 -1.57 -9.20
C ASP A 458 18.44 -2.77 -9.73
N LEU A 459 18.17 -3.19 -10.98
CA LEU A 459 18.87 -4.28 -11.66
C LEU A 459 20.35 -3.93 -11.79
N ILE A 460 21.22 -4.84 -11.36
CA ILE A 460 22.66 -4.69 -11.46
C ILE A 460 23.13 -5.38 -12.76
N ILE A 461 23.79 -4.64 -13.64
CA ILE A 461 24.31 -5.17 -14.90
C ILE A 461 25.82 -5.33 -14.76
N ARG A 462 26.27 -6.58 -14.53
CA ARG A 462 27.67 -6.92 -14.32
C ARG A 462 28.23 -7.74 -15.47
N GLY A 463 29.10 -7.14 -16.26
CA GLY A 463 29.72 -7.83 -17.41
C GLY A 463 28.73 -8.35 -18.46
N GLY A 464 27.56 -7.73 -18.56
CA GLY A 464 26.46 -8.15 -19.45
C GLY A 464 25.47 -9.12 -18.81
N GLU A 465 25.71 -9.59 -17.57
CA GLU A 465 24.81 -10.43 -16.81
C GLU A 465 23.86 -9.58 -15.95
N ASN A 466 22.58 -9.93 -15.95
CA ASN A 466 21.58 -9.34 -15.09
C ASN A 466 21.63 -9.96 -13.71
N ILE A 467 21.87 -9.15 -12.68
CA ILE A 467 21.86 -9.59 -11.28
C ILE A 467 20.71 -8.90 -10.57
N TYR A 468 19.87 -9.71 -9.94
CA TYR A 468 18.68 -9.25 -9.22
C TYR A 468 19.00 -9.08 -7.73
N PRO A 469 18.97 -7.84 -7.20
CA PRO A 469 19.27 -7.59 -5.78
C PRO A 469 18.47 -8.43 -4.81
N PHE A 470 17.19 -8.64 -5.09
CA PHE A 470 16.29 -9.37 -4.20
C PHE A 470 16.71 -10.83 -3.94
N GLU A 471 17.27 -11.51 -4.94
CA GLU A 471 17.79 -12.88 -4.79
C GLU A 471 18.95 -12.94 -3.78
N ILE A 472 19.82 -11.95 -3.83
CA ILE A 472 20.98 -11.84 -2.94
C ILE A 472 20.54 -11.39 -1.54
N GLU A 473 19.60 -10.44 -1.47
CA GLU A 473 19.01 -9.95 -0.22
C GLU A 473 18.36 -11.11 0.55
N ASN A 474 17.51 -11.89 -0.10
CA ASN A 474 16.89 -13.07 0.51
C ASN A 474 17.92 -14.08 1.01
N CYS A 475 18.91 -14.39 0.19
CA CYS A 475 19.98 -15.31 0.59
C CYS A 475 20.70 -14.83 1.86
N ILE A 476 21.05 -13.56 1.95
CA ILE A 476 21.75 -12.99 3.11
C ILE A 476 20.84 -12.92 4.34
N GLU A 477 19.56 -12.62 4.16
CA GLU A 477 18.56 -12.51 5.25
C GLU A 477 18.21 -13.87 5.90
N GLU A 478 18.59 -15.01 5.28
CA GLU A 478 18.53 -16.33 5.91
C GLU A 478 19.57 -16.52 7.02
N MET A 479 20.60 -15.67 7.07
CA MET A 479 21.67 -15.78 8.09
C MET A 479 21.16 -15.34 9.45
N ALA A 480 21.32 -16.20 10.46
CA ALA A 480 20.97 -15.86 11.84
C ALA A 480 21.72 -14.61 12.32
N GLY A 481 20.99 -13.61 12.78
CA GLY A 481 21.56 -12.34 13.25
C GLY A 481 21.59 -11.23 12.19
N VAL A 482 21.21 -11.49 10.95
CA VAL A 482 20.90 -10.46 9.96
C VAL A 482 19.49 -9.91 10.23
N ILE A 483 19.37 -8.60 10.29
CA ILE A 483 18.09 -7.90 10.53
C ILE A 483 17.45 -7.46 9.22
N GLU A 484 18.25 -6.87 8.34
CA GLU A 484 17.82 -6.40 7.02
C GLU A 484 19.03 -6.25 6.10
N THR A 485 18.77 -6.33 4.79
CA THR A 485 19.83 -6.23 3.77
C THR A 485 19.34 -5.33 2.63
N ALA A 486 20.26 -4.54 2.06
CA ALA A 486 20.08 -3.88 0.78
C ALA A 486 21.26 -4.20 -0.13
N VAL A 487 20.96 -4.65 -1.34
CA VAL A 487 21.95 -4.91 -2.39
C VAL A 487 21.82 -3.86 -3.47
N ILE A 488 22.96 -3.27 -3.85
CA ILE A 488 23.06 -2.21 -4.86
C ILE A 488 24.19 -2.50 -5.84
N GLY A 489 24.07 -1.96 -7.05
CA GLY A 489 25.16 -1.88 -7.99
C GLY A 489 26.06 -0.70 -7.68
N VAL A 490 27.36 -0.91 -7.71
CA VAL A 490 28.38 0.15 -7.66
C VAL A 490 29.19 0.13 -8.93
N ASP A 491 29.62 1.30 -9.40
CA ASP A 491 30.35 1.40 -10.67
C ASP A 491 31.66 0.61 -10.64
N HIS A 492 31.98 -0.05 -11.76
CA HIS A 492 33.19 -0.83 -11.95
C HIS A 492 33.75 -0.64 -13.36
N ASP A 493 35.02 -0.26 -13.46
CA ASP A 493 35.68 0.17 -14.70
C ASP A 493 35.60 -0.84 -15.86
N ILE A 494 35.57 -2.14 -15.57
CA ILE A 494 35.59 -3.21 -16.58
C ILE A 494 34.21 -3.87 -16.73
N LEU A 495 33.49 -4.07 -15.64
CA LEU A 495 32.25 -4.85 -15.62
C LEU A 495 30.98 -3.98 -15.73
N GLY A 496 31.12 -2.66 -15.79
CA GLY A 496 30.03 -1.70 -15.73
C GLY A 496 29.59 -1.52 -14.28
N GLN A 497 29.07 -2.57 -13.64
CA GLN A 497 28.72 -2.55 -12.23
C GLN A 497 29.29 -3.77 -11.49
N GLU A 498 29.38 -3.64 -10.16
CA GLU A 498 29.74 -4.70 -9.23
C GLU A 498 28.71 -4.73 -8.07
N VAL A 499 28.57 -5.90 -7.43
CA VAL A 499 27.58 -6.11 -6.39
C VAL A 499 28.10 -5.64 -5.03
N LYS A 500 27.34 -4.77 -4.36
CA LYS A 500 27.58 -4.38 -2.96
C LYS A 500 26.37 -4.75 -2.10
N ALA A 501 26.61 -5.48 -1.01
CA ALA A 501 25.63 -5.76 0.03
C ALA A 501 25.86 -4.85 1.25
N ILE A 502 24.79 -4.19 1.72
CA ILE A 502 24.77 -3.39 2.94
C ILE A 502 23.84 -4.09 3.91
N ILE A 503 24.39 -4.58 5.02
CA ILE A 503 23.74 -5.54 5.90
C ILE A 503 23.65 -4.97 7.31
N VAL A 504 22.44 -4.91 7.85
CA VAL A 504 22.22 -4.56 9.26
C VAL A 504 22.22 -5.83 10.09
N ILE A 505 23.13 -5.90 11.06
CA ILE A 505 23.27 -7.04 11.95
C ILE A 505 22.80 -6.71 13.37
N ALA A 506 22.36 -7.72 14.11
CA ALA A 506 22.02 -7.57 15.51
C ALA A 506 23.28 -7.23 16.36
N PRO A 507 23.16 -6.38 17.41
CA PRO A 507 24.31 -5.92 18.20
C PRO A 507 25.18 -7.02 18.79
N ASP A 508 24.61 -8.18 19.11
CA ASP A 508 25.28 -9.31 19.75
C ASP A 508 25.77 -10.36 18.74
N THR A 509 25.87 -9.99 17.46
CA THR A 509 26.24 -10.91 16.38
C THR A 509 27.66 -10.64 15.88
N ASN A 510 28.42 -11.70 15.64
CA ASN A 510 29.78 -11.64 15.10
C ASN A 510 29.83 -12.11 13.65
N ILE A 511 28.93 -11.63 12.80
CA ILE A 511 28.97 -11.92 11.36
C ILE A 511 30.14 -11.13 10.74
N THR A 512 30.89 -11.77 9.86
CA THR A 512 31.98 -11.16 9.09
C THR A 512 31.68 -11.20 7.59
N ASP A 513 32.41 -10.42 6.81
CA ASP A 513 32.32 -10.44 5.33
C ASP A 513 32.57 -11.85 4.80
N LEU A 514 33.49 -12.60 5.44
CA LEU A 514 33.80 -13.99 5.05
C LEU A 514 32.57 -14.91 5.25
N ASP A 515 31.86 -14.74 6.36
CA ASP A 515 30.64 -15.53 6.66
C ASP A 515 29.55 -15.27 5.61
N VAL A 516 29.39 -14.01 5.21
CA VAL A 516 28.43 -13.63 4.13
C VAL A 516 28.82 -14.29 2.81
N HIS A 517 30.09 -14.19 2.42
CA HIS A 517 30.59 -14.83 1.20
C HIS A 517 30.43 -16.35 1.22
N GLU A 518 30.79 -17.02 2.33
CA GLU A 518 30.64 -18.47 2.46
C GLU A 518 29.18 -18.91 2.49
N HIS A 519 28.28 -18.07 3.02
CA HIS A 519 26.84 -18.33 2.96
C HIS A 519 26.31 -18.21 1.53
N CYS A 520 26.58 -17.10 0.85
CA CYS A 520 26.15 -16.86 -0.54
C CYS A 520 26.66 -17.91 -1.53
N LYS A 521 27.88 -18.42 -1.35
CA LYS A 521 28.46 -19.48 -2.21
C LYS A 521 27.67 -20.79 -2.20
N LYS A 522 26.84 -21.03 -1.18
CA LYS A 522 26.07 -22.28 -1.08
C LYS A 522 24.89 -22.31 -2.06
N SER A 523 24.34 -21.15 -2.40
CA SER A 523 23.10 -21.03 -3.17
C SER A 523 23.18 -20.10 -4.37
N LEU A 524 24.16 -19.18 -4.42
CA LEU A 524 24.28 -18.20 -5.50
C LEU A 524 25.41 -18.53 -6.47
N SER A 525 25.19 -18.22 -7.76
CA SER A 525 26.24 -18.26 -8.78
C SER A 525 27.37 -17.26 -8.46
N ALA A 526 28.59 -17.60 -8.82
CA ALA A 526 29.79 -16.83 -8.45
C ALA A 526 29.73 -15.33 -8.81
N TYR A 527 29.09 -14.97 -9.92
CA TYR A 527 28.96 -13.59 -10.37
C TYR A 527 27.94 -12.77 -9.56
N LYS A 528 27.07 -13.44 -8.79
CA LYS A 528 26.06 -12.81 -7.91
C LYS A 528 26.59 -12.58 -6.49
N ILE A 529 27.69 -13.22 -6.10
CA ILE A 529 28.24 -13.07 -4.75
C ILE A 529 28.73 -11.62 -4.58
N PRO A 530 28.29 -10.89 -3.53
CA PRO A 530 28.70 -9.51 -3.31
C PRO A 530 30.24 -9.39 -3.27
N ALA A 531 30.80 -8.50 -4.10
CA ALA A 531 32.22 -8.19 -4.03
C ALA A 531 32.54 -7.26 -2.86
N TYR A 532 31.55 -6.44 -2.47
CA TYR A 532 31.66 -5.52 -1.36
C TYR A 532 30.58 -5.84 -0.32
N VAL A 533 31.00 -5.97 0.95
CA VAL A 533 30.11 -6.18 2.09
C VAL A 533 30.31 -5.04 3.08
N GLU A 534 29.24 -4.37 3.44
CA GLU A 534 29.23 -3.33 4.46
C GLU A 534 28.31 -3.79 5.60
N LEU A 535 28.91 -4.04 6.77
CA LEU A 535 28.18 -4.41 7.98
C LEU A 535 27.92 -3.17 8.83
N ARG A 536 26.67 -3.03 9.32
CA ARG A 536 26.28 -1.93 10.20
C ARG A 536 25.27 -2.37 11.25
N THR A 537 25.08 -1.56 12.28
CA THR A 537 24.06 -1.75 13.32
C THR A 537 22.90 -0.75 13.17
N GLU A 538 23.14 0.38 12.48
CA GLU A 538 22.13 1.37 12.18
C GLU A 538 21.19 0.88 11.08
N ARG A 539 19.89 1.15 11.24
CA ARG A 539 18.87 0.80 10.26
C ARG A 539 19.11 1.46 8.90
N LEU A 540 18.68 0.80 7.83
CA LEU A 540 18.77 1.34 6.48
C LEU A 540 17.84 2.55 6.30
N PRO A 541 18.24 3.55 5.49
CA PRO A 541 17.41 4.73 5.21
C PRO A 541 16.12 4.32 4.50
N ARG A 542 15.00 4.88 4.96
CA ARG A 542 13.67 4.56 4.45
C ARG A 542 12.88 5.81 4.11
N ASN A 543 11.96 5.66 3.19
CA ASN A 543 10.95 6.68 2.97
C ASN A 543 9.81 6.57 4.02
N PRO A 544 8.87 7.54 4.06
CA PRO A 544 7.74 7.54 4.99
C PRO A 544 6.84 6.29 4.93
N SER A 545 6.80 5.61 3.79
CA SER A 545 6.07 4.34 3.66
C SER A 545 6.86 3.12 4.13
N GLY A 546 8.05 3.32 4.72
CA GLY A 546 8.91 2.26 5.24
C GLY A 546 9.78 1.56 4.18
N LYS A 547 9.83 2.06 2.94
CA LYS A 547 10.61 1.47 1.85
C LYS A 547 12.07 1.93 1.90
N ILE A 548 13.02 0.98 1.78
CA ILE A 548 14.46 1.28 1.72
C ILE A 548 14.79 2.18 0.52
N LEU A 549 15.57 3.23 0.78
CA LEU A 549 16.02 4.19 -0.21
C LEU A 549 17.38 3.77 -0.79
N LYS A 550 17.38 2.79 -1.70
CA LYS A 550 18.62 2.24 -2.30
C LYS A 550 19.47 3.30 -3.01
N HIS A 551 18.84 4.32 -3.61
CA HIS A 551 19.59 5.42 -4.25
C HIS A 551 20.41 6.22 -3.23
N VAL A 552 19.89 6.47 -2.02
CA VAL A 552 20.62 7.13 -0.93
C VAL A 552 21.85 6.30 -0.50
N LEU A 553 21.69 4.96 -0.51
CA LEU A 553 22.81 4.05 -0.20
C LEU A 553 23.86 4.01 -1.32
N ALA A 554 23.46 4.22 -2.57
CA ALA A 554 24.35 4.24 -3.72
C ALA A 554 25.14 5.55 -3.81
N ASP A 555 24.45 6.69 -3.61
CA ASP A 555 25.02 8.04 -3.81
C ASP A 555 25.75 8.56 -2.56
N GLY A 556 25.61 7.91 -1.40
CA GLY A 556 26.16 8.38 -0.13
C GLY A 556 25.52 9.69 0.36
N SER A 557 24.39 10.09 -0.19
CA SER A 557 23.64 11.27 0.23
C SER A 557 23.01 11.03 1.60
N GLU A 558 22.96 12.06 2.45
CA GLU A 558 22.21 11.95 3.71
C GLU A 558 20.72 11.80 3.40
N ALA A 559 20.07 10.81 3.98
CA ALA A 559 18.63 10.67 3.94
C ALA A 559 18.03 11.85 4.74
N GLY A 560 17.44 12.82 4.05
CA GLY A 560 16.80 13.98 4.68
C GLY A 560 15.50 13.65 5.42
N PHE A 561 15.25 12.37 5.72
CA PHE A 561 14.05 11.91 6.41
C PHE A 561 14.36 11.62 7.89
N VAL A 562 13.79 12.44 8.75
CA VAL A 562 13.67 12.17 10.19
C VAL A 562 12.20 11.80 10.42
N GLU A 563 11.96 10.58 10.94
CA GLU A 563 10.64 10.16 11.40
C GLU A 563 10.21 11.11 12.54
N GLU A 564 9.24 11.99 12.27
CA GLU A 564 8.70 12.96 13.24
C GLU A 564 7.52 12.38 14.01
#